data_a6bb9e517b8c7bfb3211e1e6e70e92b7
#
_entry.id   a6bb9e517b8c7bfb3211e1e6e70e92b7
#
_cell.length_a   1.000
_cell.length_b   1.000
_cell.length_c   1.000
_cell.angle_alpha   90.00
_cell.angle_beta   90.00
_cell.angle_gamma   90.00
#
_symmetry.space_group_name_H-M   'P 1'
#
loop_
_entity.id
_entity.type
_entity.pdbx_description
1 polymer ?
#
loop_
_entity_poly.entity_id
_entity_poly.type
_entity_poly.pdbx_seq_one_letter_code
_entity_poly.pdbx_strand_id
1 'polypeptide(L)'
;MFTLKRPDGNQREDFHLSRRGAIGGVFFAGYAAAALSADADPIHTDEVGLKTETVQLASGIPAYVARPAVKGRYPAVLVISEIFGVHEYIRDICRRFAKLGYVAIAPAFFVRVGDPAPLPMSQIADIMKIVAAAPDPQVMGDILSAVGFLKTQHYVDASRMAVTGFCWGGRWTWLACEDIPDIKAGAAWYGQLAPAPTAPADPNKLYPINLASHLSAPVLGLYGGQDQLSKAVPAMRAELDKDGKTGSEIVVYPDAGHGFHADYRASYNKADAEDGWARMLAHFKNNGVGPGKA
;
A
#
# COMPACT_ATOMS: atom_id res chain seq x y z
N MET A 1 -24.22 -12.36 -14.30
CA MET A 1 -22.82 -12.71 -14.08
C MET A 1 -22.02 -11.44 -14.40
N PHE A 2 -21.67 -10.66 -13.40
CA PHE A 2 -20.89 -9.43 -13.61
C PHE A 2 -19.42 -9.81 -13.62
N THR A 3 -18.80 -9.79 -14.80
CA THR A 3 -17.36 -9.91 -14.91
C THR A 3 -16.79 -8.57 -14.45
N LEU A 4 -16.26 -8.48 -13.24
CA LEU A 4 -15.51 -7.31 -12.82
C LEU A 4 -14.28 -7.22 -13.71
N LYS A 5 -14.22 -6.18 -14.53
CA LYS A 5 -13.00 -5.87 -15.27
C LYS A 5 -11.93 -5.59 -14.23
N ARG A 6 -10.75 -6.17 -14.39
CA ARG A 6 -9.57 -5.79 -13.62
C ARG A 6 -9.37 -4.29 -13.73
N PRO A 7 -8.73 -3.69 -12.75
CA PRO A 7 -8.34 -2.28 -12.85
C PRO A 7 -7.54 -1.98 -14.11
N ASP A 8 -6.81 -2.97 -14.62
CA ASP A 8 -6.03 -2.92 -15.85
C ASP A 8 -6.81 -3.23 -17.15
N GLY A 9 -8.05 -3.62 -17.04
CA GLY A 9 -8.92 -3.90 -18.21
C GLY A 9 -8.57 -5.17 -19.00
N ASN A 10 -7.63 -6.02 -18.54
CA ASN A 10 -7.08 -7.13 -19.32
C ASN A 10 -7.90 -8.42 -19.28
N GLN A 11 -7.85 -9.14 -20.41
CA GLN A 11 -8.27 -10.53 -20.58
C GLN A 11 -7.04 -11.45 -20.70
N ARG A 12 -7.23 -12.75 -20.40
CA ARG A 12 -6.19 -13.77 -20.23
C ARG A 12 -5.20 -13.95 -21.39
N GLU A 13 -5.49 -13.45 -22.58
CA GLU A 13 -4.79 -13.83 -23.81
C GLU A 13 -3.61 -12.93 -24.22
N ASP A 14 -3.39 -11.77 -23.52
CA ASP A 14 -2.50 -10.74 -24.04
C ASP A 14 -1.07 -10.74 -23.46
N PHE A 15 -0.70 -11.76 -22.67
CA PHE A 15 0.59 -11.74 -21.96
C PHE A 15 1.66 -12.57 -22.68
N HIS A 16 2.36 -11.95 -23.64
CA HIS A 16 3.58 -12.51 -24.25
C HIS A 16 4.83 -11.72 -23.83
N LEU A 17 5.66 -12.32 -22.96
CA LEU A 17 7.00 -11.81 -22.64
C LEU A 17 7.92 -12.01 -23.87
N SER A 18 8.34 -10.92 -24.51
CA SER A 18 9.37 -11.00 -25.55
C SER A 18 10.75 -11.22 -24.91
N ARG A 19 11.57 -12.08 -25.54
CA ARG A 19 12.93 -12.44 -25.06
C ARG A 19 13.92 -11.28 -24.98
N ARG A 20 13.60 -10.08 -25.46
CA ARG A 20 14.45 -8.89 -25.42
C ARG A 20 14.28 -8.02 -24.18
N GLY A 21 13.27 -8.28 -23.33
CA GLY A 21 13.03 -7.59 -22.06
C GLY A 21 13.78 -8.20 -20.85
N ALA A 22 14.62 -9.21 -21.07
CA ALA A 22 15.14 -10.06 -19.99
C ALA A 22 16.33 -9.45 -19.17
N ILE A 23 16.83 -8.29 -19.50
CA ILE A 23 18.03 -7.71 -18.84
C ILE A 23 17.69 -6.70 -17.74
N GLY A 24 16.43 -6.21 -17.64
CA GLY A 24 15.90 -5.51 -16.47
C GLY A 24 15.00 -6.42 -15.61
N GLY A 25 14.97 -7.72 -15.89
CA GLY A 25 13.81 -8.59 -15.74
C GLY A 25 13.59 -9.29 -14.40
N VAL A 26 14.54 -9.32 -13.48
CA VAL A 26 14.35 -10.15 -12.26
C VAL A 26 13.44 -9.46 -11.23
N PHE A 27 13.43 -8.14 -11.21
CA PHE A 27 12.48 -7.36 -10.38
C PHE A 27 11.04 -7.48 -10.90
N PHE A 28 10.88 -7.58 -12.22
CA PHE A 28 9.58 -7.60 -12.89
C PHE A 28 8.92 -8.98 -12.89
N ALA A 29 9.69 -10.05 -12.83
CA ALA A 29 9.14 -11.41 -12.86
C ALA A 29 8.23 -11.68 -11.66
N GLY A 30 8.55 -11.16 -10.46
CA GLY A 30 7.71 -11.28 -9.28
C GLY A 30 6.40 -10.50 -9.41
N TYR A 31 6.44 -9.27 -9.93
CA TYR A 31 5.24 -8.45 -10.13
C TYR A 31 4.37 -8.97 -11.28
N ALA A 32 4.98 -9.39 -12.38
CA ALA A 32 4.25 -9.91 -13.55
C ALA A 32 3.57 -11.26 -13.27
N ALA A 33 4.21 -12.14 -12.50
CA ALA A 33 3.61 -13.42 -12.10
C ALA A 33 2.40 -13.25 -11.16
N ALA A 34 2.42 -12.21 -10.33
CA ALA A 34 1.29 -11.87 -9.44
C ALA A 34 0.08 -11.26 -10.16
N ALA A 35 0.19 -11.01 -11.46
CA ALA A 35 -0.82 -10.31 -12.24
C ALA A 35 -1.83 -11.22 -12.96
N LEU A 36 -1.81 -12.52 -12.71
CA LEU A 36 -2.80 -13.47 -13.25
C LEU A 36 -4.15 -13.29 -12.55
N SER A 37 -5.26 -13.56 -13.26
CA SER A 37 -6.62 -13.38 -12.73
C SER A 37 -6.92 -14.28 -11.54
N ALA A 38 -7.57 -13.74 -10.52
CA ALA A 38 -8.21 -14.54 -9.48
C ALA A 38 -9.42 -15.32 -10.06
N ASP A 39 -9.65 -16.53 -9.55
CA ASP A 39 -10.88 -17.28 -9.83
C ASP A 39 -12.06 -16.80 -8.98
N ALA A 40 -11.83 -15.84 -8.05
CA ALA A 40 -12.84 -15.26 -7.17
C ALA A 40 -13.21 -13.84 -7.61
N ASP A 41 -14.48 -13.48 -7.42
CA ASP A 41 -14.92 -12.09 -7.59
C ASP A 41 -14.25 -11.20 -6.53
N PRO A 42 -13.66 -10.05 -6.91
CA PRO A 42 -13.09 -9.11 -5.96
C PRO A 42 -14.12 -8.64 -4.93
N ILE A 43 -13.69 -8.40 -3.73
CA ILE A 43 -14.55 -7.87 -2.67
C ILE A 43 -15.00 -6.46 -3.07
N HIS A 44 -16.30 -6.23 -2.98
CA HIS A 44 -16.91 -4.93 -3.24
C HIS A 44 -17.62 -4.41 -2.00
N THR A 45 -17.13 -3.31 -1.44
CA THR A 45 -17.76 -2.61 -0.32
C THR A 45 -18.67 -1.51 -0.85
N ASP A 46 -19.96 -1.58 -0.54
CA ASP A 46 -20.92 -0.54 -0.93
C ASP A 46 -20.68 0.80 -0.20
N GLU A 47 -21.27 1.86 -0.72
CA GLU A 47 -21.14 3.22 -0.16
C GLU A 47 -22.28 3.60 0.82
N VAL A 48 -23.18 2.67 1.17
CA VAL A 48 -24.26 2.96 2.10
C VAL A 48 -23.70 3.37 3.46
N GLY A 49 -24.12 4.54 3.96
CA GLY A 49 -23.60 5.11 5.21
C GLY A 49 -22.21 5.73 5.12
N LEU A 50 -21.64 5.85 3.94
CA LEU A 50 -20.36 6.48 3.68
C LEU A 50 -20.52 7.82 2.94
N LYS A 51 -19.46 8.62 3.01
CA LYS A 51 -19.19 9.74 2.09
C LYS A 51 -17.86 9.47 1.39
N THR A 52 -17.90 9.46 0.07
CA THR A 52 -16.74 9.30 -0.79
C THR A 52 -16.56 10.54 -1.66
N GLU A 53 -15.33 10.98 -1.83
CA GLU A 53 -15.02 12.16 -2.64
C GLU A 53 -13.58 12.11 -3.14
N THR A 54 -13.30 12.83 -4.21
CA THR A 54 -11.93 13.13 -4.65
C THR A 54 -11.61 14.56 -4.28
N VAL A 55 -10.54 14.74 -3.51
CA VAL A 55 -10.07 16.05 -3.05
C VAL A 55 -8.75 16.42 -3.73
N GLN A 56 -8.42 17.70 -3.77
CA GLN A 56 -7.10 18.17 -4.21
C GLN A 56 -6.22 18.43 -3.01
N LEU A 57 -5.04 17.83 -3.01
CA LEU A 57 -4.02 18.06 -1.99
C LEU A 57 -3.21 19.33 -2.30
N ALA A 58 -2.63 19.94 -1.28
CA ALA A 58 -1.77 21.12 -1.43
C ALA A 58 -0.56 20.87 -2.35
N SER A 59 -0.11 19.62 -2.46
CA SER A 59 0.94 19.19 -3.40
C SER A 59 0.48 19.15 -4.87
N GLY A 60 -0.80 19.43 -5.14
CA GLY A 60 -1.35 19.49 -6.51
C GLY A 60 -1.77 18.15 -7.09
N ILE A 61 -1.84 17.08 -6.32
CA ILE A 61 -2.37 15.80 -6.76
C ILE A 61 -3.75 15.54 -6.17
N PRO A 62 -4.64 14.78 -6.86
CA PRO A 62 -5.89 14.32 -6.27
C PRO A 62 -5.67 13.19 -5.27
N ALA A 63 -6.61 13.07 -4.32
CA ALA A 63 -6.68 11.94 -3.41
C ALA A 63 -8.14 11.48 -3.26
N TYR A 64 -8.37 10.16 -3.25
CA TYR A 64 -9.65 9.59 -2.93
C TYR A 64 -9.83 9.54 -1.42
N VAL A 65 -10.98 9.98 -0.91
CA VAL A 65 -11.33 9.96 0.51
C VAL A 65 -12.62 9.17 0.69
N ALA A 66 -12.64 8.28 1.68
CA ALA A 66 -13.85 7.60 2.15
C ALA A 66 -13.96 7.76 3.67
N ARG A 67 -15.18 8.06 4.18
CA ARG A 67 -15.43 8.26 5.60
C ARG A 67 -16.88 7.93 5.98
N PRO A 68 -17.19 7.70 7.26
CA PRO A 68 -18.58 7.60 7.71
C PRO A 68 -19.39 8.85 7.34
N ALA A 69 -20.63 8.65 6.92
CA ALA A 69 -21.55 9.77 6.63
C ALA A 69 -22.06 10.44 7.93
N VAL A 70 -22.08 9.71 9.03
CA VAL A 70 -22.47 10.21 10.35
C VAL A 70 -21.49 11.26 10.83
N LYS A 71 -21.99 12.31 11.46
CA LYS A 71 -21.13 13.37 12.06
C LYS A 71 -20.33 12.78 13.22
N GLY A 72 -19.03 13.06 13.24
CA GLY A 72 -18.12 12.58 14.28
C GLY A 72 -16.69 13.02 14.00
N ARG A 73 -15.78 12.69 14.92
CA ARG A 73 -14.33 12.77 14.71
C ARG A 73 -13.76 11.36 14.72
N TYR A 74 -13.13 10.98 13.63
CA TYR A 74 -12.68 9.62 13.36
C TYR A 74 -11.16 9.56 13.27
N PRO A 75 -10.54 8.44 13.68
CA PRO A 75 -9.14 8.18 13.35
C PRO A 75 -8.96 8.14 11.83
N ALA A 76 -7.76 8.42 11.37
CA ALA A 76 -7.48 8.43 9.94
C ALA A 76 -6.48 7.35 9.54
N VAL A 77 -6.63 6.83 8.33
CA VAL A 77 -5.69 5.91 7.70
C VAL A 77 -5.28 6.45 6.35
N LEU A 78 -3.98 6.68 6.17
CA LEU A 78 -3.38 6.92 4.87
C LEU A 78 -3.20 5.56 4.17
N VAL A 79 -3.80 5.40 2.99
CA VAL A 79 -3.71 4.19 2.18
C VAL A 79 -2.80 4.47 0.98
N ILE A 80 -1.66 3.78 0.91
CA ILE A 80 -0.69 3.94 -0.16
C ILE A 80 -0.85 2.79 -1.16
N SER A 81 -1.16 3.15 -2.41
CA SER A 81 -1.47 2.19 -3.48
C SER A 81 -0.26 1.36 -3.90
N GLU A 82 -0.54 0.30 -4.64
CA GLU A 82 0.43 -0.42 -5.45
C GLU A 82 0.89 0.45 -6.65
N ILE A 83 1.72 -0.10 -7.50
CA ILE A 83 2.18 0.55 -8.75
C ILE A 83 1.02 0.90 -9.72
N PHE A 84 -0.16 0.35 -9.50
CA PHE A 84 -1.36 0.55 -10.34
C PHE A 84 -2.17 1.80 -9.95
N GLY A 85 -1.69 2.64 -9.02
CA GLY A 85 -2.38 3.86 -8.60
C GLY A 85 -3.67 3.62 -7.83
N VAL A 86 -4.55 4.63 -7.81
CA VAL A 86 -5.80 4.60 -7.03
C VAL A 86 -6.94 3.99 -7.87
N HIS A 87 -6.80 2.70 -8.22
CA HIS A 87 -7.81 1.92 -8.90
C HIS A 87 -8.88 1.38 -7.93
N GLU A 88 -9.87 0.62 -8.43
CA GLU A 88 -11.03 0.20 -7.64
C GLU A 88 -10.68 -0.57 -6.37
N TYR A 89 -9.70 -1.47 -6.38
CA TYR A 89 -9.26 -2.17 -5.18
C TYR A 89 -8.79 -1.21 -4.07
N ILE A 90 -8.00 -0.19 -4.40
CA ILE A 90 -7.53 0.80 -3.40
C ILE A 90 -8.69 1.66 -2.88
N ARG A 91 -9.63 2.02 -3.75
CA ARG A 91 -10.86 2.72 -3.34
C ARG A 91 -11.71 1.84 -2.43
N ASP A 92 -11.80 0.55 -2.71
CA ASP A 92 -12.50 -0.41 -1.88
C ASP A 92 -11.85 -0.57 -0.50
N ILE A 93 -10.52 -0.65 -0.42
CA ILE A 93 -9.78 -0.61 0.84
C ILE A 93 -10.15 0.63 1.66
N CYS A 94 -10.23 1.80 1.05
CA CYS A 94 -10.67 3.02 1.73
C CYS A 94 -12.11 2.90 2.26
N ARG A 95 -13.03 2.32 1.47
CA ARG A 95 -14.42 2.09 1.91
C ARG A 95 -14.49 1.07 3.05
N ARG A 96 -13.69 -0.02 3.01
CA ARG A 96 -13.58 -0.99 4.13
C ARG A 96 -13.19 -0.28 5.43
N PHE A 97 -12.19 0.58 5.41
CA PHE A 97 -11.82 1.38 6.57
C PHE A 97 -12.94 2.33 7.01
N ALA A 98 -13.62 2.96 6.06
CA ALA A 98 -14.72 3.86 6.38
C ALA A 98 -15.92 3.14 7.04
N LYS A 99 -16.25 1.91 6.61
CA LYS A 99 -17.23 1.05 7.28
C LYS A 99 -16.83 0.68 8.71
N LEU A 100 -15.54 0.64 8.99
CA LEU A 100 -15.00 0.37 10.33
C LEU A 100 -14.88 1.64 11.19
N GLY A 101 -15.32 2.81 10.71
CA GLY A 101 -15.28 4.05 11.48
C GLY A 101 -13.96 4.80 11.40
N TYR A 102 -13.24 4.70 10.30
CA TYR A 102 -12.06 5.51 9.98
C TYR A 102 -12.36 6.52 8.87
N VAL A 103 -11.54 7.55 8.79
CA VAL A 103 -11.36 8.34 7.56
C VAL A 103 -10.18 7.73 6.80
N ALA A 104 -10.40 7.26 5.59
CA ALA A 104 -9.33 6.75 4.75
C ALA A 104 -9.05 7.69 3.58
N ILE A 105 -7.77 7.91 3.27
CA ILE A 105 -7.32 8.74 2.16
C ILE A 105 -6.28 8.01 1.32
N ALA A 106 -6.45 8.02 0.01
CA ALA A 106 -5.51 7.42 -0.95
C ALA A 106 -5.06 8.46 -1.99
N PRO A 107 -3.84 9.03 -1.87
CA PRO A 107 -3.29 9.96 -2.85
C PRO A 107 -2.93 9.27 -4.18
N ALA A 108 -3.17 9.97 -5.30
CA ALA A 108 -2.81 9.50 -6.63
C ALA A 108 -1.38 9.97 -7.00
N PHE A 109 -0.37 9.33 -6.46
CA PHE A 109 1.04 9.74 -6.51
C PHE A 109 1.62 9.93 -7.91
N PHE A 110 1.07 9.24 -8.92
CA PHE A 110 1.68 9.14 -10.24
C PHE A 110 1.12 10.12 -11.28
N VAL A 111 0.01 10.81 -11.00
CA VAL A 111 -0.75 11.61 -11.99
C VAL A 111 0.03 12.71 -12.67
N ARG A 112 1.16 13.18 -12.11
CA ARG A 112 2.01 14.20 -12.74
C ARG A 112 2.77 13.66 -13.96
N VAL A 113 2.99 12.37 -14.02
CA VAL A 113 3.71 11.69 -15.09
C VAL A 113 2.75 10.93 -16.00
N GLY A 114 1.71 10.36 -15.40
CA GLY A 114 0.66 9.58 -16.03
C GLY A 114 -0.10 8.80 -14.97
N ASP A 115 -1.40 8.58 -15.16
CA ASP A 115 -2.19 7.77 -14.23
C ASP A 115 -2.10 6.30 -14.65
N PRO A 116 -1.52 5.40 -13.82
CA PRO A 116 -1.48 3.97 -14.15
C PRO A 116 -2.83 3.27 -13.94
N ALA A 117 -3.79 3.89 -13.22
CA ALA A 117 -5.04 3.21 -12.84
C ALA A 117 -5.90 2.74 -14.02
N PRO A 118 -5.97 3.44 -15.15
CA PRO A 118 -6.71 2.96 -16.33
C PRO A 118 -5.88 2.05 -17.25
N LEU A 119 -4.57 1.88 -17.01
CA LEU A 119 -3.70 1.11 -17.90
C LEU A 119 -3.88 -0.40 -17.69
N PRO A 120 -3.98 -1.18 -18.77
CA PRO A 120 -4.04 -2.63 -18.66
C PRO A 120 -2.69 -3.22 -18.23
N MET A 121 -2.74 -4.39 -17.59
CA MET A 121 -1.55 -5.09 -17.10
C MET A 121 -0.58 -5.49 -18.24
N SER A 122 -1.06 -5.66 -19.46
CA SER A 122 -0.20 -5.85 -20.63
C SER A 122 0.77 -4.68 -20.86
N GLN A 123 0.43 -3.48 -20.35
CA GLN A 123 1.26 -2.28 -20.39
C GLN A 123 2.14 -2.11 -19.13
N ILE A 124 2.51 -3.21 -18.46
CA ILE A 124 3.33 -3.14 -17.24
C ILE A 124 4.63 -2.35 -17.44
N ALA A 125 5.23 -2.40 -18.60
CA ALA A 125 6.43 -1.62 -18.91
C ALA A 125 6.18 -0.10 -18.89
N ASP A 126 5.02 0.37 -19.31
CA ASP A 126 4.65 1.78 -19.28
C ASP A 126 4.23 2.20 -17.86
N ILE A 127 3.50 1.35 -17.15
CA ILE A 127 3.21 1.54 -15.72
C ILE A 127 4.52 1.73 -14.94
N MET A 128 5.52 0.90 -15.18
CA MET A 128 6.80 1.01 -14.49
C MET A 128 7.60 2.27 -14.85
N LYS A 129 7.50 2.77 -16.09
CA LYS A 129 8.08 4.07 -16.45
C LYS A 129 7.43 5.21 -15.67
N ILE A 130 6.09 5.18 -15.55
CA ILE A 130 5.35 6.16 -14.75
C ILE A 130 5.81 6.13 -13.29
N VAL A 131 5.88 4.93 -12.68
CA VAL A 131 6.29 4.74 -11.29
C VAL A 131 7.75 5.19 -11.07
N ALA A 132 8.65 4.83 -11.98
CA ALA A 132 10.06 5.20 -11.89
C ALA A 132 10.30 6.71 -12.03
N ALA A 133 9.38 7.42 -12.67
CA ALA A 133 9.48 8.87 -12.84
C ALA A 133 8.93 9.68 -11.64
N ALA A 134 8.42 9.01 -10.60
CA ALA A 134 8.03 9.65 -9.33
C ALA A 134 9.18 9.54 -8.32
N PRO A 135 10.01 10.61 -8.14
CA PRO A 135 11.17 10.56 -7.25
C PRO A 135 10.75 10.54 -5.79
N ASP A 136 11.55 9.87 -4.95
CA ASP A 136 11.26 9.70 -3.52
C ASP A 136 10.94 11.01 -2.78
N PRO A 137 11.65 12.13 -2.98
CA PRO A 137 11.31 13.39 -2.31
C PRO A 137 9.92 13.93 -2.69
N GLN A 138 9.49 13.75 -3.95
CA GLN A 138 8.15 14.15 -4.40
C GLN A 138 7.08 13.30 -3.72
N VAL A 139 7.26 11.98 -3.67
CA VAL A 139 6.30 11.07 -3.05
C VAL A 139 6.18 11.34 -1.56
N MET A 140 7.29 11.58 -0.85
CA MET A 140 7.26 11.96 0.57
C MET A 140 6.53 13.31 0.75
N GLY A 141 6.75 14.28 -0.11
CA GLY A 141 6.01 15.55 -0.11
C GLY A 141 4.50 15.36 -0.30
N ASP A 142 4.09 14.43 -1.14
CA ASP A 142 2.68 14.09 -1.34
C ASP A 142 2.06 13.39 -0.12
N ILE A 143 2.82 12.50 0.52
CA ILE A 143 2.43 11.87 1.79
C ILE A 143 2.24 12.93 2.88
N LEU A 144 3.18 13.84 3.05
CA LEU A 144 3.09 14.95 3.99
C LEU A 144 1.89 15.86 3.68
N SER A 145 1.62 16.11 2.40
CA SER A 145 0.45 16.89 1.98
C SER A 145 -0.87 16.20 2.34
N ALA A 146 -0.95 14.87 2.21
CA ALA A 146 -2.12 14.11 2.63
C ALA A 146 -2.32 14.14 4.16
N VAL A 147 -1.25 13.99 4.93
CA VAL A 147 -1.28 14.14 6.40
C VAL A 147 -1.72 15.55 6.78
N GLY A 148 -1.18 16.57 6.12
CA GLY A 148 -1.59 17.97 6.32
C GLY A 148 -3.07 18.19 6.01
N PHE A 149 -3.57 17.63 4.91
CA PHE A 149 -5.00 17.68 4.58
C PHE A 149 -5.85 17.04 5.69
N LEU A 150 -5.51 15.83 6.15
CA LEU A 150 -6.24 15.16 7.23
C LEU A 150 -6.30 16.00 8.51
N LYS A 151 -5.21 16.66 8.86
CA LYS A 151 -5.12 17.52 10.07
C LYS A 151 -6.05 18.72 10.02
N THR A 152 -6.41 19.20 8.83
CA THR A 152 -7.33 20.34 8.67
C THR A 152 -8.80 19.94 8.67
N GLN A 153 -9.12 18.66 8.61
CA GLN A 153 -10.52 18.22 8.50
C GLN A 153 -11.18 18.13 9.89
N HIS A 154 -12.31 18.81 10.06
CA HIS A 154 -13.07 18.82 11.31
C HIS A 154 -13.59 17.44 11.74
N TYR A 155 -13.72 16.50 10.80
CA TYR A 155 -14.16 15.12 11.02
C TYR A 155 -13.02 14.15 11.30
N VAL A 156 -11.77 14.61 11.34
CA VAL A 156 -10.58 13.80 11.62
C VAL A 156 -10.10 14.06 13.06
N ASP A 157 -9.80 13.00 13.80
CA ASP A 157 -9.00 13.07 15.01
C ASP A 157 -7.52 12.96 14.62
N ALA A 158 -6.87 14.09 14.45
CA ALA A 158 -5.49 14.18 13.99
C ALA A 158 -4.46 13.57 14.96
N SER A 159 -4.84 13.26 16.21
CA SER A 159 -3.96 12.54 17.14
C SER A 159 -3.93 11.03 16.89
N ARG A 160 -4.83 10.51 16.06
CA ARG A 160 -5.02 9.08 15.79
C ARG A 160 -4.91 8.81 14.29
N MET A 161 -3.67 8.83 13.75
CA MET A 161 -3.39 8.54 12.35
C MET A 161 -2.53 7.29 12.20
N ALA A 162 -2.88 6.43 11.26
CA ALA A 162 -2.09 5.28 10.82
C ALA A 162 -1.82 5.34 9.31
N VAL A 163 -0.90 4.53 8.86
CA VAL A 163 -0.60 4.34 7.44
C VAL A 163 -0.63 2.86 7.09
N THR A 164 -1.17 2.53 5.95
CA THR A 164 -1.03 1.20 5.34
C THR A 164 -0.72 1.33 3.86
N GLY A 165 -0.03 0.36 3.30
CA GLY A 165 0.30 0.37 1.89
C GLY A 165 0.69 -1.00 1.37
N PHE A 166 0.48 -1.19 0.08
CA PHE A 166 0.58 -2.47 -0.60
C PHE A 166 1.68 -2.44 -1.65
N CYS A 167 2.54 -3.45 -1.71
CA CYS A 167 3.59 -3.55 -2.72
C CYS A 167 4.54 -2.33 -2.67
N TRP A 168 4.54 -1.49 -3.69
CA TRP A 168 5.25 -0.22 -3.71
C TRP A 168 4.84 0.65 -2.51
N GLY A 169 3.56 0.70 -2.19
CA GLY A 169 3.03 1.40 -1.03
C GLY A 169 3.47 0.80 0.31
N GLY A 170 3.75 -0.50 0.35
CA GLY A 170 4.30 -1.16 1.55
C GLY A 170 5.70 -0.64 1.91
N ARG A 171 6.55 -0.36 0.90
CA ARG A 171 7.83 0.34 1.13
C ARG A 171 7.59 1.73 1.74
N TRP A 172 6.66 2.49 1.18
CA TRP A 172 6.33 3.84 1.64
C TRP A 172 5.69 3.87 3.03
N THR A 173 5.02 2.81 3.43
CA THR A 173 4.51 2.66 4.80
C THR A 173 5.65 2.66 5.83
N TRP A 174 6.72 1.91 5.58
CA TRP A 174 7.91 1.92 6.43
C TRP A 174 8.53 3.33 6.49
N LEU A 175 8.78 3.94 5.32
CA LEU A 175 9.40 5.27 5.23
C LEU A 175 8.55 6.36 5.90
N ALA A 176 7.22 6.30 5.78
CA ALA A 176 6.33 7.24 6.45
C ALA A 176 6.37 7.11 7.98
N CYS A 177 6.53 5.88 8.50
CA CYS A 177 6.68 5.64 9.94
C CYS A 177 8.04 6.04 10.49
N GLU A 178 9.04 6.21 9.62
CA GLU A 178 10.36 6.72 10.00
C GLU A 178 10.32 8.24 10.19
N ASP A 179 9.69 8.97 9.27
CA ASP A 179 9.84 10.43 9.14
C ASP A 179 8.65 11.23 9.67
N ILE A 180 7.47 10.64 9.87
CA ILE A 180 6.24 11.41 10.16
C ILE A 180 5.71 11.14 11.57
N PRO A 181 5.98 12.05 12.55
CA PRO A 181 5.59 11.85 13.96
C PRO A 181 4.07 11.84 14.20
N ASP A 182 3.29 12.39 13.27
CA ASP A 182 1.82 12.36 13.33
C ASP A 182 1.26 10.93 13.16
N ILE A 183 1.98 10.04 12.47
CA ILE A 183 1.62 8.64 12.29
C ILE A 183 1.95 7.86 13.58
N LYS A 184 0.99 7.07 14.06
CA LYS A 184 1.11 6.29 15.30
C LYS A 184 1.34 4.81 15.08
N ALA A 185 1.01 4.29 13.90
CA ALA A 185 1.22 2.91 13.51
C ALA A 185 1.27 2.75 12.00
N GLY A 186 2.05 1.79 11.51
CA GLY A 186 2.08 1.39 10.11
C GLY A 186 1.73 -0.08 9.92
N ALA A 187 1.13 -0.42 8.76
CA ALA A 187 0.99 -1.81 8.33
C ALA A 187 1.44 -1.94 6.86
N ALA A 188 2.57 -2.58 6.65
CA ALA A 188 3.26 -2.67 5.37
C ALA A 188 3.05 -4.05 4.74
N TRP A 189 2.32 -4.12 3.62
CA TRP A 189 2.03 -5.36 2.92
C TRP A 189 3.02 -5.56 1.78
N TYR A 190 3.79 -6.65 1.84
CA TYR A 190 4.74 -7.11 0.81
C TYR A 190 5.56 -6.00 0.16
N GLY A 191 5.98 -5.02 0.96
CA GLY A 191 6.79 -3.89 0.50
C GLY A 191 8.27 -4.22 0.38
N GLN A 192 8.96 -3.55 -0.54
CA GLN A 192 10.40 -3.67 -0.67
C GLN A 192 11.12 -3.10 0.55
N LEU A 193 11.94 -3.91 1.22
CA LEU A 193 12.71 -3.53 2.40
C LEU A 193 14.14 -3.08 2.09
N ALA A 194 14.76 -3.70 1.09
CA ALA A 194 16.17 -3.50 0.73
C ALA A 194 16.35 -3.46 -0.79
N PRO A 195 17.52 -3.04 -1.31
CA PRO A 195 17.85 -3.22 -2.71
C PRO A 195 17.74 -4.68 -3.12
N ALA A 196 17.39 -4.94 -4.39
CA ALA A 196 17.42 -6.31 -4.89
C ALA A 196 18.86 -6.84 -4.93
N PRO A 197 19.10 -8.09 -4.55
CA PRO A 197 20.45 -8.67 -4.58
C PRO A 197 21.12 -8.66 -5.95
N THR A 198 20.31 -8.62 -7.01
CA THR A 198 20.74 -8.71 -8.41
C THR A 198 20.81 -7.38 -9.14
N ALA A 199 20.44 -6.29 -8.49
CA ALA A 199 20.48 -4.94 -9.07
C ALA A 199 21.33 -4.01 -8.20
N PRO A 200 22.11 -3.10 -8.79
CA PRO A 200 22.79 -2.08 -8.02
C PRO A 200 21.76 -1.24 -7.26
N ALA A 201 22.11 -0.88 -6.00
CA ALA A 201 21.28 0.03 -5.23
C ALA A 201 21.17 1.37 -5.97
N ASP A 202 19.93 1.85 -6.14
CA ASP A 202 19.72 3.20 -6.65
C ASP A 202 20.08 4.20 -5.53
N PRO A 203 21.08 5.06 -5.73
CA PRO A 203 21.50 6.02 -4.70
C PRO A 203 20.44 7.08 -4.39
N ASN A 204 19.44 7.26 -5.26
CA ASN A 204 18.36 8.22 -5.09
C ASN A 204 17.11 7.60 -4.46
N LYS A 205 17.15 6.30 -4.13
CA LYS A 205 16.04 5.57 -3.55
C LYS A 205 16.27 5.24 -2.09
N LEU A 206 15.34 5.61 -1.24
CA LEU A 206 15.35 5.25 0.17
C LEU A 206 14.93 3.79 0.36
N TYR A 207 15.61 3.07 1.23
CA TYR A 207 15.26 1.69 1.58
C TYR A 207 14.99 1.59 3.08
N PRO A 208 13.86 1.00 3.50
CA PRO A 208 13.49 0.88 4.91
C PRO A 208 14.57 0.28 5.80
N ILE A 209 15.31 -0.72 5.30
CA ILE A 209 16.37 -1.37 6.07
C ILE A 209 17.50 -0.41 6.51
N ASN A 210 17.76 0.63 5.72
CA ASN A 210 18.82 1.60 6.03
C ASN A 210 18.35 2.65 7.05
N LEU A 211 17.06 2.74 7.31
CA LEU A 211 16.42 3.77 8.13
C LEU A 211 15.68 3.16 9.34
N ALA A 212 15.85 1.86 9.60
CA ALA A 212 15.16 1.16 10.68
C ALA A 212 15.38 1.80 12.06
N SER A 213 16.56 2.40 12.29
CA SER A 213 16.90 3.16 13.51
C SER A 213 16.09 4.46 13.69
N HIS A 214 15.49 4.98 12.63
CA HIS A 214 14.75 6.24 12.63
C HIS A 214 13.24 6.07 12.79
N LEU A 215 12.72 4.83 12.95
CA LEU A 215 11.30 4.61 13.12
C LEU A 215 10.74 5.44 14.28
N SER A 216 9.79 6.32 13.97
CA SER A 216 9.03 7.12 14.94
C SER A 216 7.74 6.43 15.39
N ALA A 217 7.26 5.45 14.60
CA ALA A 217 6.07 4.66 14.90
C ALA A 217 6.30 3.18 14.62
N PRO A 218 5.67 2.26 15.38
CA PRO A 218 5.80 0.82 15.14
C PRO A 218 5.14 0.41 13.81
N VAL A 219 5.73 -0.57 13.14
CA VAL A 219 5.25 -1.10 11.87
C VAL A 219 5.01 -2.60 11.96
N LEU A 220 3.83 -3.04 11.53
CA LEU A 220 3.53 -4.43 11.24
C LEU A 220 3.84 -4.72 9.76
N GLY A 221 4.89 -5.49 9.49
CA GLY A 221 5.21 -6.00 8.16
C GLY A 221 4.47 -7.32 7.88
N LEU A 222 3.80 -7.42 6.73
CA LEU A 222 3.02 -8.59 6.32
C LEU A 222 3.56 -9.09 4.97
N TYR A 223 4.22 -10.24 4.98
CA TYR A 223 5.02 -10.73 3.84
C TYR A 223 4.63 -12.15 3.45
N GLY A 224 4.69 -12.46 2.16
CA GLY A 224 4.51 -13.81 1.66
C GLY A 224 5.83 -14.58 1.59
N GLY A 225 5.87 -15.82 2.07
CA GLY A 225 7.08 -16.66 2.06
C GLY A 225 7.56 -17.03 0.67
N GLN A 226 6.66 -17.06 -0.32
CA GLN A 226 6.97 -17.32 -1.72
C GLN A 226 7.36 -16.04 -2.50
N ASP A 227 7.30 -14.86 -1.87
CA ASP A 227 7.71 -13.60 -2.48
C ASP A 227 9.22 -13.40 -2.39
N GLN A 228 9.85 -13.03 -3.51
CA GLN A 228 11.28 -12.74 -3.55
C GLN A 228 11.68 -11.56 -2.65
N LEU A 229 10.76 -10.60 -2.44
CA LEU A 229 11.01 -9.45 -1.57
C LEU A 229 11.15 -9.85 -0.10
N SER A 230 10.56 -10.98 0.30
CA SER A 230 10.65 -11.51 1.66
C SER A 230 12.04 -12.03 2.04
N LYS A 231 12.94 -12.21 1.06
CA LYS A 231 14.35 -12.54 1.33
C LYS A 231 15.07 -11.49 2.18
N ALA A 232 14.61 -10.26 2.18
CA ALA A 232 15.16 -9.18 3.00
C ALA A 232 14.61 -9.18 4.44
N VAL A 233 13.58 -9.97 4.75
CA VAL A 233 12.94 -9.98 6.08
C VAL A 233 13.91 -10.35 7.21
N PRO A 234 14.76 -11.39 7.09
CA PRO A 234 15.70 -11.70 8.17
C PRO A 234 16.66 -10.56 8.50
N ALA A 235 17.17 -9.87 7.47
CA ALA A 235 18.04 -8.73 7.65
C ALA A 235 17.30 -7.52 8.27
N MET A 236 16.07 -7.25 7.84
CA MET A 236 15.25 -6.18 8.42
C MET A 236 14.92 -6.45 9.90
N ARG A 237 14.58 -7.69 10.26
CA ARG A 237 14.37 -8.08 11.66
C ARG A 237 15.63 -7.81 12.50
N ALA A 238 16.80 -8.19 11.98
CA ALA A 238 18.06 -7.95 12.67
C ALA A 238 18.35 -6.45 12.89
N GLU A 239 18.01 -5.58 11.95
CA GLU A 239 18.13 -4.13 12.15
C GLU A 239 17.13 -3.61 13.18
N LEU A 240 15.88 -4.07 13.14
CA LEU A 240 14.86 -3.71 14.15
C LEU A 240 15.25 -4.14 15.56
N ASP A 241 15.80 -5.36 15.71
CA ASP A 241 16.25 -5.90 17.00
C ASP A 241 17.45 -5.11 17.53
N LYS A 242 18.43 -4.80 16.67
CA LYS A 242 19.63 -4.04 16.99
C LYS A 242 19.32 -2.63 17.51
N ASP A 243 18.35 -1.97 16.92
CA ASP A 243 17.95 -0.62 17.27
C ASP A 243 16.88 -0.57 18.38
N GLY A 244 16.47 -1.72 18.91
CA GLY A 244 15.51 -1.82 20.01
C GLY A 244 14.07 -1.44 19.61
N LYS A 245 13.70 -1.53 18.36
CA LYS A 245 12.36 -1.22 17.85
C LYS A 245 11.38 -2.38 18.10
N THR A 246 11.22 -2.72 19.36
CA THR A 246 10.41 -3.86 19.82
C THR A 246 8.91 -3.72 19.56
N GLY A 247 8.42 -2.51 19.22
CA GLY A 247 7.03 -2.27 18.83
C GLY A 247 6.71 -2.67 17.38
N SER A 248 7.73 -2.96 16.57
CA SER A 248 7.57 -3.40 15.19
C SER A 248 7.66 -4.92 15.08
N GLU A 249 6.82 -5.50 14.22
CA GLU A 249 6.75 -6.95 13.97
C GLU A 249 6.71 -7.22 12.46
N ILE A 250 7.30 -8.35 12.03
CA ILE A 250 7.14 -8.85 10.67
C ILE A 250 6.57 -10.26 10.72
N VAL A 251 5.39 -10.44 10.13
CA VAL A 251 4.75 -11.74 9.92
C VAL A 251 5.04 -12.23 8.52
N VAL A 252 5.40 -13.51 8.37
CA VAL A 252 5.60 -14.15 7.07
C VAL A 252 4.61 -15.30 6.93
N TYR A 253 3.80 -15.27 5.89
CA TYR A 253 2.86 -16.32 5.52
C TYR A 253 3.56 -17.30 4.55
N PRO A 254 3.88 -18.53 4.97
CA PRO A 254 4.81 -19.41 4.25
C PRO A 254 4.40 -19.71 2.81
N ASP A 255 3.09 -19.86 2.57
CA ASP A 255 2.52 -20.29 1.31
C ASP A 255 2.01 -19.13 0.44
N ALA A 256 2.04 -17.90 0.96
CA ALA A 256 1.60 -16.72 0.23
C ALA A 256 2.68 -16.19 -0.72
N GLY A 257 2.25 -15.71 -1.87
CA GLY A 257 3.08 -15.00 -2.85
C GLY A 257 2.99 -13.47 -2.70
N HIS A 258 3.63 -12.76 -3.65
CA HIS A 258 3.48 -11.31 -3.74
C HIS A 258 2.04 -10.92 -4.05
N GLY A 259 1.50 -9.92 -3.35
CA GLY A 259 0.14 -9.43 -3.58
C GLY A 259 -0.97 -10.33 -3.01
N PHE A 260 -0.67 -11.15 -2.02
CA PHE A 260 -1.62 -12.11 -1.43
C PHE A 260 -2.88 -11.48 -0.82
N HIS A 261 -2.88 -10.19 -0.53
CA HIS A 261 -4.07 -9.46 -0.07
C HIS A 261 -4.91 -8.91 -1.24
N ALA A 262 -4.36 -8.81 -2.44
CA ALA A 262 -5.04 -8.21 -3.58
C ALA A 262 -6.08 -9.17 -4.19
N ASP A 263 -7.33 -9.02 -3.77
CA ASP A 263 -8.44 -9.93 -4.09
C ASP A 263 -8.84 -10.00 -5.56
N TYR A 264 -8.32 -9.10 -6.38
CA TYR A 264 -8.49 -9.11 -7.84
C TYR A 264 -7.41 -9.89 -8.59
N ARG A 265 -6.44 -10.51 -7.89
CA ARG A 265 -5.29 -11.24 -8.47
C ARG A 265 -5.35 -12.73 -8.19
N ALA A 266 -4.71 -13.52 -9.06
CA ALA A 266 -4.54 -14.95 -8.85
C ALA A 266 -3.66 -15.30 -7.62
N SER A 267 -2.84 -14.36 -7.16
CA SER A 267 -2.04 -14.52 -5.95
C SER A 267 -2.82 -14.29 -4.65
N TYR A 268 -4.11 -13.95 -4.73
CA TYR A 268 -4.94 -13.75 -3.55
C TYR A 268 -5.00 -15.02 -2.71
N ASN A 269 -4.62 -14.89 -1.45
CA ASN A 269 -4.80 -15.93 -0.45
C ASN A 269 -5.77 -15.41 0.61
N LYS A 270 -7.01 -15.88 0.56
CA LYS A 270 -8.09 -15.38 1.42
C LYS A 270 -7.74 -15.50 2.90
N ALA A 271 -7.26 -16.68 3.34
CA ALA A 271 -6.98 -16.94 4.75
C ALA A 271 -5.87 -16.01 5.28
N ASP A 272 -4.78 -15.87 4.55
CA ASP A 272 -3.65 -15.02 4.92
C ASP A 272 -4.02 -13.53 4.84
N ALA A 273 -4.84 -13.13 3.85
CA ALA A 273 -5.33 -11.77 3.71
C ALA A 273 -6.26 -11.37 4.89
N GLU A 274 -7.17 -12.26 5.29
CA GLU A 274 -8.10 -12.02 6.41
C GLU A 274 -7.34 -11.98 7.75
N ASP A 275 -6.39 -12.89 7.99
CA ASP A 275 -5.54 -12.87 9.19
C ASP A 275 -4.68 -11.59 9.24
N GLY A 276 -4.03 -11.25 8.15
CA GLY A 276 -3.22 -10.03 8.06
C GLY A 276 -4.05 -8.76 8.28
N TRP A 277 -5.28 -8.70 7.74
CA TRP A 277 -6.20 -7.58 7.97
C TRP A 277 -6.60 -7.48 9.44
N ALA A 278 -6.92 -8.59 10.09
CA ALA A 278 -7.24 -8.63 11.52
C ALA A 278 -6.05 -8.18 12.37
N ARG A 279 -4.84 -8.65 12.06
CA ARG A 279 -3.60 -8.22 12.74
C ARG A 279 -3.34 -6.73 12.54
N MET A 280 -3.52 -6.20 11.35
CA MET A 280 -3.36 -4.76 11.06
C MET A 280 -4.30 -3.92 11.92
N LEU A 281 -5.59 -4.28 12.00
CA LEU A 281 -6.57 -3.55 12.82
C LEU A 281 -6.24 -3.65 14.31
N ALA A 282 -5.78 -4.81 14.79
CA ALA A 282 -5.32 -4.99 16.15
C ALA A 282 -4.07 -4.13 16.43
N HIS A 283 -3.11 -4.11 15.51
CA HIS A 283 -1.90 -3.30 15.61
C HIS A 283 -2.24 -1.80 15.69
N PHE A 284 -3.11 -1.30 14.81
CA PHE A 284 -3.59 0.08 14.87
C PHE A 284 -4.25 0.41 16.20
N LYS A 285 -5.16 -0.45 16.67
CA LYS A 285 -5.84 -0.28 17.96
C LYS A 285 -4.86 -0.23 19.14
N ASN A 286 -3.89 -1.15 19.18
CA ASN A 286 -2.89 -1.25 20.26
C ASN A 286 -1.97 -0.02 20.30
N ASN A 287 -1.82 0.68 19.18
CA ASN A 287 -1.03 1.90 19.06
C ASN A 287 -1.91 3.18 19.06
N GLY A 288 -3.12 3.13 19.62
CA GLY A 288 -3.98 4.28 19.84
C GLY A 288 -4.81 4.70 18.62
N VAL A 289 -4.77 3.96 17.50
CA VAL A 289 -5.55 4.25 16.28
C VAL A 289 -6.69 3.23 16.14
N GLY A 290 -7.40 2.96 17.22
CA GLY A 290 -8.61 2.13 17.17
C GLY A 290 -9.77 2.84 16.45
N PRO A 291 -10.79 2.08 15.92
CA PRO A 291 -11.92 2.68 15.25
C PRO A 291 -12.67 3.68 16.12
N GLY A 292 -13.25 4.70 15.49
CA GLY A 292 -14.13 5.63 16.17
C GLY A 292 -15.40 4.91 16.66
N LYS A 293 -15.96 5.35 17.78
CA LYS A 293 -17.33 4.92 18.12
C LYS A 293 -18.26 5.54 17.08
N ALA A 294 -19.01 4.70 16.37
CA ALA A 294 -20.08 5.13 15.50
C ALA A 294 -21.21 5.82 16.30
#